data_160635deb11e10129828179dbd900158
#
_entry.id   160635deb11e10129828179dbd900158
#
_cell.length_a   1.000
_cell.length_b   1.000
_cell.length_c   1.000
_cell.angle_alpha   90.00
_cell.angle_beta   90.00
_cell.angle_gamma   90.00
#
_symmetry.space_group_name_H-M   'P 1'
#
loop_
_entity.id
_entity.type
_entity.pdbx_description
1 polymer ?
#
loop_
_entity_poly.entity_id
_entity_poly.type
_entity_poly.pdbx_seq_one_letter_code
_entity_poly.pdbx_strand_id
1 'polypeptide(L)'
;MLENLVVDNFFDNPDEIRKIALSRYYRYGNDNRGRSGWRGERSFPIRSLDKVCPCCQQEVDADFYSEQKLLIEYSKKIFDMCKKHFDIGEFNEEYTVTAYFHIATEKTLDSMPFFDQSKFHQDTGPIAGVVYLTPDAPPNAGTSILYAEENRIVNVENKYNRLVAYNGHRIHALSDAFGTTRETGRLAYTFFIHSALDPLHYD
;
A
#
# COMPACT_ATOMS: atom_id res chain seq x y z
N MET A 1 3.40 18.15 -15.24
CA MET A 1 2.93 17.31 -14.08
C MET A 1 4.00 16.26 -13.85
N LEU A 2 4.48 16.11 -12.62
CA LEU A 2 5.60 15.20 -12.35
C LEU A 2 5.17 13.74 -12.58
N GLU A 3 6.08 12.96 -13.14
CA GLU A 3 5.92 11.53 -13.35
C GLU A 3 5.96 10.76 -12.01
N ASN A 4 5.67 9.47 -12.05
CA ASN A 4 5.74 8.61 -10.89
C ASN A 4 7.15 8.61 -10.27
N LEU A 5 7.24 8.56 -8.95
CA LEU A 5 8.48 8.30 -8.24
C LEU A 5 8.73 6.78 -8.21
N VAL A 6 9.84 6.34 -8.76
CA VAL A 6 10.25 4.92 -8.73
C VAL A 6 11.64 4.82 -8.11
N VAL A 7 11.78 4.03 -7.05
CA VAL A 7 13.03 3.85 -6.32
C VAL A 7 13.28 2.37 -6.07
N ASP A 8 14.35 1.84 -6.64
CA ASP A 8 14.80 0.46 -6.35
C ASP A 8 15.56 0.41 -5.02
N ASN A 9 15.56 -0.75 -4.38
CA ASN A 9 16.25 -1.01 -3.12
C ASN A 9 15.86 -0.02 -2.00
N PHE A 10 14.56 0.19 -1.82
CA PHE A 10 14.02 1.21 -0.92
C PHE A 10 14.25 0.89 0.57
N PHE A 11 13.90 -0.33 1.02
CA PHE A 11 14.18 -0.79 2.38
C PHE A 11 15.63 -1.25 2.48
N ASP A 12 16.28 -0.94 3.60
CA ASP A 12 17.65 -1.37 3.86
C ASP A 12 17.73 -2.89 4.10
N ASN A 13 16.70 -3.46 4.73
CA ASN A 13 16.54 -4.91 4.91
C ASN A 13 15.12 -5.35 4.49
N PRO A 14 14.86 -5.59 3.20
CA PRO A 14 13.53 -5.93 2.71
C PRO A 14 13.03 -7.29 3.21
N ASP A 15 13.93 -8.24 3.50
CA ASP A 15 13.56 -9.56 4.01
C ASP A 15 12.99 -9.47 5.43
N GLU A 16 13.52 -8.58 6.26
CA GLU A 16 12.99 -8.29 7.59
C GLU A 16 11.59 -7.68 7.48
N ILE A 17 11.40 -6.68 6.61
CA ILE A 17 10.08 -6.07 6.38
C ILE A 17 9.07 -7.11 5.87
N ARG A 18 9.50 -7.99 4.97
CA ARG A 18 8.67 -9.09 4.48
C ARG A 18 8.31 -10.06 5.62
N LYS A 19 9.26 -10.44 6.47
CA LYS A 19 9.01 -11.29 7.64
C LYS A 19 7.98 -10.65 8.58
N ILE A 20 8.14 -9.37 8.90
CA ILE A 20 7.18 -8.59 9.68
C ILE A 20 5.80 -8.62 9.01
N ALA A 21 5.74 -8.38 7.70
CA ALA A 21 4.49 -8.41 6.97
C ALA A 21 3.78 -9.76 7.11
N LEU A 22 4.48 -10.86 6.88
CA LEU A 22 3.90 -12.21 6.91
C LEU A 22 3.45 -12.64 8.32
N SER A 23 3.98 -12.04 9.38
CA SER A 23 3.57 -12.29 10.78
C SER A 23 2.32 -11.51 11.19
N ARG A 24 1.87 -10.51 10.39
CA ARG A 24 0.73 -9.67 10.77
C ARG A 24 -0.60 -10.38 10.60
N TYR A 25 -1.58 -9.92 11.40
CA TYR A 25 -2.96 -10.31 11.20
C TYR A 25 -3.54 -9.58 9.98
N TYR A 26 -4.26 -10.32 9.14
CA TYR A 26 -4.90 -9.81 7.93
C TYR A 26 -6.41 -9.98 7.98
N ARG A 27 -7.12 -9.04 7.37
CA ARG A 27 -8.56 -9.08 7.15
C ARG A 27 -8.86 -8.93 5.65
N TYR A 28 -9.92 -9.57 5.19
CA TYR A 28 -10.38 -9.42 3.83
C TYR A 28 -11.10 -8.09 3.64
N GLY A 29 -10.96 -7.48 2.44
CA GLY A 29 -11.62 -6.23 2.07
C GLY A 29 -13.14 -6.31 1.99
N ASN A 30 -13.69 -7.51 1.90
CA ASN A 30 -15.12 -7.80 1.91
C ASN A 30 -15.56 -8.18 3.33
N ASP A 31 -15.64 -7.22 4.24
CA ASP A 31 -16.48 -7.44 5.39
C ASP A 31 -17.95 -7.32 4.94
N ASN A 32 -18.84 -8.07 5.62
CA ASN A 32 -20.27 -8.18 5.29
C ASN A 32 -21.06 -6.85 5.36
N ARG A 33 -20.40 -5.70 5.35
CA ARG A 33 -21.00 -4.38 5.48
C ARG A 33 -21.22 -3.65 4.16
N GLY A 34 -20.93 -4.31 3.01
CA GLY A 34 -21.25 -3.78 1.68
C GLY A 34 -20.44 -2.54 1.25
N ARG A 35 -19.41 -2.17 1.98
CA ARG A 35 -18.51 -1.10 1.58
C ARG A 35 -17.42 -1.70 0.72
N SER A 36 -17.21 -1.12 -0.45
CA SER A 36 -16.16 -1.51 -1.39
C SER A 36 -14.80 -1.34 -0.73
N GLY A 37 -14.33 -2.41 -0.11
CA GLY A 37 -13.00 -2.44 0.43
C GLY A 37 -11.97 -2.61 -0.68
N TRP A 38 -10.76 -2.75 -0.28
CA TRP A 38 -9.66 -3.13 -1.15
C TRP A 38 -9.80 -4.60 -1.61
N ARG A 39 -9.19 -4.94 -2.71
CA ARG A 39 -9.11 -6.33 -3.18
C ARG A 39 -8.00 -7.07 -2.43
N GLY A 40 -8.28 -8.27 -1.93
CA GLY A 40 -7.34 -9.11 -1.20
C GLY A 40 -7.37 -8.92 0.31
N GLU A 41 -6.25 -9.20 0.94
CA GLU A 41 -6.08 -9.13 2.39
C GLU A 41 -5.25 -7.91 2.77
N ARG A 42 -5.65 -7.21 3.82
CA ARG A 42 -4.95 -6.03 4.32
C ARG A 42 -4.70 -6.15 5.84
N SER A 43 -3.51 -5.77 6.29
CA SER A 43 -3.19 -5.66 7.71
C SER A 43 -3.94 -4.50 8.37
N PHE A 44 -3.84 -4.38 9.70
CA PHE A 44 -4.20 -3.14 10.38
C PHE A 44 -3.28 -1.99 9.95
N PRO A 45 -3.76 -0.72 10.05
CA PRO A 45 -2.99 0.43 9.62
C PRO A 45 -1.71 0.62 10.47
N ILE A 46 -0.64 1.02 9.79
CA ILE A 46 0.64 1.38 10.36
C ILE A 46 0.68 2.92 10.37
N ARG A 47 0.26 3.54 11.46
CA ARG A 47 0.17 5.00 11.56
C ARG A 47 0.60 5.57 12.90
N SER A 48 0.60 4.76 13.96
CA SER A 48 0.91 5.17 15.33
C SER A 48 1.62 4.07 16.10
N LEU A 49 2.28 4.45 17.18
CA LEU A 49 2.87 3.52 18.14
C LEU A 49 1.80 3.13 19.16
N ASP A 50 0.98 2.16 18.81
CA ASP A 50 -0.04 1.66 19.71
C ASP A 50 0.56 0.70 20.73
N LYS A 51 0.24 0.92 22.02
CA LYS A 51 0.62 0.00 23.09
C LYS A 51 -0.31 -1.21 23.20
N VAL A 52 -1.41 -1.16 22.48
CA VAL A 52 -2.46 -2.17 22.49
C VAL A 52 -2.70 -2.67 21.08
N CYS A 53 -2.73 -3.98 20.90
CA CYS A 53 -3.04 -4.58 19.60
C CYS A 53 -4.47 -4.24 19.17
N PRO A 54 -4.68 -3.65 17.99
CA PRO A 54 -6.02 -3.29 17.54
C PRO A 54 -6.93 -4.51 17.27
N CYS A 55 -6.35 -5.71 17.11
CA CYS A 55 -7.12 -6.93 16.83
C CYS A 55 -7.63 -7.64 18.10
N CYS A 56 -6.81 -7.73 19.15
CA CYS A 56 -7.14 -8.50 20.36
C CYS A 56 -7.22 -7.65 21.64
N GLN A 57 -6.93 -6.36 21.56
CA GLN A 57 -6.94 -5.40 22.68
C GLN A 57 -5.95 -5.73 23.82
N GLN A 58 -4.97 -6.58 23.54
CA GLN A 58 -3.89 -6.92 24.48
C GLN A 58 -2.71 -5.97 24.31
N GLU A 59 -1.93 -5.79 25.36
CA GLU A 59 -0.67 -5.06 25.29
C GLU A 59 0.27 -5.74 24.27
N VAL A 60 0.91 -4.93 23.44
CA VAL A 60 1.88 -5.42 22.47
C VAL A 60 3.21 -5.69 23.15
N ASP A 61 3.87 -6.76 22.73
CA ASP A 61 5.21 -7.08 23.21
C ASP A 61 6.28 -6.11 22.66
N ALA A 62 7.48 -6.22 23.19
CA ALA A 62 8.59 -5.33 22.82
C ALA A 62 9.01 -5.50 21.35
N ASP A 63 8.90 -6.70 20.81
CA ASP A 63 9.28 -7.00 19.43
C ASP A 63 8.29 -6.34 18.47
N PHE A 64 6.98 -6.50 18.70
CA PHE A 64 5.96 -5.81 17.91
C PHE A 64 6.13 -4.29 17.95
N TYR A 65 6.43 -3.73 19.14
CA TYR A 65 6.64 -2.29 19.30
C TYR A 65 7.84 -1.80 18.48
N SER A 66 8.95 -2.56 18.51
CA SER A 66 10.16 -2.25 17.73
C SER A 66 9.91 -2.33 16.23
N GLU A 67 9.21 -3.35 15.77
CA GLU A 67 8.79 -3.49 14.37
C GLU A 67 7.88 -2.33 13.92
N GLN A 68 6.93 -1.94 14.76
CA GLN A 68 6.03 -0.81 14.46
C GLN A 68 6.80 0.50 14.34
N LYS A 69 7.77 0.73 15.24
CA LYS A 69 8.64 1.90 15.19
C LYS A 69 9.44 1.95 13.88
N LEU A 70 10.04 0.83 13.48
CA LEU A 70 10.77 0.71 12.21
C LEU A 70 9.87 1.05 11.01
N LEU A 71 8.67 0.52 10.96
CA LEU A 71 7.72 0.78 9.86
C LEU A 71 7.29 2.26 9.80
N ILE A 72 7.12 2.91 10.95
CA ILE A 72 6.82 4.35 11.02
C ILE A 72 8.01 5.20 10.54
N GLU A 73 9.23 4.80 10.84
CA GLU A 73 10.43 5.48 10.33
C GLU A 73 10.49 5.39 8.79
N TYR A 74 10.17 4.25 8.21
CA TYR A 74 10.04 4.13 6.74
C TYR A 74 8.88 4.95 6.17
N SER A 75 7.75 5.04 6.87
CA SER A 75 6.65 5.94 6.46
C SER A 75 7.09 7.40 6.41
N LYS A 76 7.90 7.86 7.36
CA LYS A 76 8.48 9.21 7.34
C LYS A 76 9.45 9.40 6.15
N LYS A 77 10.32 8.41 5.91
CA LYS A 77 11.23 8.43 4.74
C LYS A 77 10.44 8.53 3.43
N ILE A 78 9.34 7.78 3.29
CA ILE A 78 8.42 7.86 2.14
C ILE A 78 7.85 9.27 2.02
N PHE A 79 7.35 9.84 3.11
CA PHE A 79 6.77 11.18 3.11
C PHE A 79 7.77 12.23 2.62
N ASP A 80 8.98 12.24 3.16
CA ASP A 80 10.03 13.19 2.79
C ASP A 80 10.44 13.08 1.31
N MET A 81 10.53 11.84 0.80
CA MET A 81 10.83 11.59 -0.61
C MET A 81 9.70 12.07 -1.53
N CYS A 82 8.45 11.77 -1.19
CA CYS A 82 7.29 12.19 -1.94
C CYS A 82 7.12 13.70 -1.92
N LYS A 83 7.29 14.34 -0.77
CA LYS A 83 7.27 15.81 -0.62
C LYS A 83 8.26 16.48 -1.56
N LYS A 84 9.48 15.96 -1.61
CA LYS A 84 10.53 16.50 -2.49
C LYS A 84 10.23 16.27 -3.97
N HIS A 85 9.65 15.12 -4.33
CA HIS A 85 9.45 14.72 -5.73
C HIS A 85 8.22 15.40 -6.35
N PHE A 86 7.09 15.41 -5.64
CA PHE A 86 5.82 15.81 -6.24
C PHE A 86 5.53 17.30 -6.19
N ASP A 87 6.38 18.10 -5.51
CA ASP A 87 6.18 19.55 -5.35
C ASP A 87 4.70 19.89 -5.06
N ILE A 88 4.06 19.06 -4.24
CA ILE A 88 2.67 19.23 -3.89
C ILE A 88 2.62 20.34 -2.87
N GLY A 89 2.58 21.60 -3.33
CA GLY A 89 2.40 22.78 -2.54
C GLY A 89 3.01 22.73 -1.12
N GLU A 90 2.96 23.72 -0.32
CA GLU A 90 3.39 23.56 1.07
C GLU A 90 2.56 22.44 1.71
N PHE A 91 3.15 21.21 1.77
CA PHE A 91 2.66 20.19 2.69
C PHE A 91 2.74 20.84 4.07
N ASN A 92 1.62 21.35 4.51
CA ASN A 92 1.49 21.83 5.86
C ASN A 92 1.77 20.66 6.81
N GLU A 93 2.12 20.94 8.05
CA GLU A 93 2.32 19.93 9.12
C GLU A 93 1.12 18.96 9.32
N GLU A 94 0.03 19.20 8.59
CA GLU A 94 -1.24 18.48 8.63
C GLU A 94 -1.32 17.22 7.76
N TYR A 95 -0.27 16.87 7.00
CA TYR A 95 -0.27 15.63 6.22
C TYR A 95 0.25 14.44 7.02
N THR A 96 -0.39 13.31 6.86
CA THR A 96 -0.03 12.05 7.51
C THR A 96 0.12 10.93 6.49
N VAL A 97 0.92 9.93 6.85
CA VAL A 97 1.05 8.69 6.08
C VAL A 97 0.31 7.59 6.81
N THR A 98 -0.62 6.96 6.12
CA THR A 98 -1.20 5.69 6.57
C THR A 98 -0.70 4.59 5.66
N ALA A 99 -0.13 3.54 6.23
CA ALA A 99 0.38 2.42 5.49
C ALA A 99 -0.25 1.09 5.95
N TYR A 100 -0.15 0.08 5.08
CA TYR A 100 -0.67 -1.26 5.31
C TYR A 100 0.22 -2.27 4.63
N PHE A 101 0.25 -3.49 5.11
CA PHE A 101 0.62 -4.62 4.27
C PHE A 101 -0.62 -5.10 3.52
N HIS A 102 -0.47 -5.33 2.24
CA HIS A 102 -1.54 -5.79 1.35
C HIS A 102 -1.11 -7.02 0.57
N ILE A 103 -1.95 -8.04 0.57
CA ILE A 103 -1.72 -9.30 -0.14
C ILE A 103 -2.83 -9.52 -1.15
N ALA A 104 -2.46 -9.78 -2.39
CA ALA A 104 -3.35 -10.22 -3.45
C ALA A 104 -2.85 -11.53 -4.05
N THR A 105 -3.72 -12.52 -4.12
CA THR A 105 -3.47 -13.84 -4.72
C THR A 105 -4.35 -14.03 -5.95
N GLU A 106 -4.13 -15.07 -6.74
CA GLU A 106 -5.00 -15.43 -7.86
C GLU A 106 -6.48 -15.49 -7.46
N LYS A 107 -6.78 -16.05 -6.29
CA LYS A 107 -8.14 -16.10 -5.73
C LYS A 107 -8.77 -14.73 -5.45
N THR A 108 -7.94 -13.71 -5.26
CA THR A 108 -8.42 -12.34 -5.02
C THR A 108 -9.15 -11.79 -6.23
N LEU A 109 -8.75 -12.17 -7.44
CA LEU A 109 -9.39 -11.75 -8.68
C LEU A 109 -10.70 -12.49 -8.94
N ASP A 110 -10.80 -13.76 -8.52
CA ASP A 110 -11.94 -14.63 -8.75
C ASP A 110 -13.10 -14.39 -7.77
N SER A 111 -12.80 -13.89 -6.58
CA SER A 111 -13.75 -13.85 -5.45
C SER A 111 -14.67 -12.63 -5.42
N MET A 112 -14.63 -11.75 -6.43
CA MET A 112 -15.48 -10.57 -6.48
C MET A 112 -16.71 -10.79 -7.39
N PRO A 113 -17.87 -11.14 -6.83
CA PRO A 113 -19.10 -11.18 -7.60
C PRO A 113 -19.52 -9.74 -7.95
N PHE A 114 -19.62 -9.45 -9.23
CA PHE A 114 -20.45 -8.41 -9.85
C PHE A 114 -20.14 -6.92 -9.66
N PHE A 115 -19.22 -6.47 -8.85
CA PHE A 115 -18.89 -5.05 -8.84
C PHE A 115 -17.62 -4.76 -9.64
N ASP A 116 -17.91 -4.20 -10.80
CA ASP A 116 -16.99 -3.54 -11.72
C ASP A 116 -15.66 -4.27 -11.98
N GLN A 117 -15.58 -4.87 -13.16
CA GLN A 117 -14.35 -5.46 -13.71
C GLN A 117 -13.23 -4.42 -13.91
N SER A 118 -13.47 -3.13 -13.69
CA SER A 118 -12.41 -2.15 -13.67
C SER A 118 -11.61 -2.29 -12.39
N LYS A 119 -10.47 -2.93 -12.47
CA LYS A 119 -9.41 -2.91 -11.43
C LYS A 119 -9.00 -1.47 -11.11
N PHE A 120 -9.37 -0.52 -11.97
CA PHE A 120 -8.99 0.87 -11.94
C PHE A 120 -9.85 1.70 -11.00
N HIS A 121 -9.20 2.45 -10.13
CA HIS A 121 -9.84 3.35 -9.17
C HIS A 121 -8.95 4.59 -8.93
N GLN A 122 -9.47 5.54 -8.19
CA GLN A 122 -8.75 6.70 -7.67
C GLN A 122 -8.74 6.61 -6.15
N ASP A 123 -7.68 7.08 -5.53
CA ASP A 123 -7.61 7.26 -4.09
C ASP A 123 -8.05 8.67 -3.68
N THR A 124 -8.44 8.83 -2.43
CA THR A 124 -8.86 10.13 -1.89
C THR A 124 -7.68 11.04 -1.56
N GLY A 125 -6.51 10.46 -1.26
CA GLY A 125 -5.30 11.21 -0.93
C GLY A 125 -4.52 11.66 -2.17
N PRO A 126 -3.77 12.77 -2.07
CA PRO A 126 -2.99 13.31 -3.20
C PRO A 126 -1.87 12.38 -3.65
N ILE A 127 -1.33 11.54 -2.78
CA ILE A 127 -0.30 10.57 -3.14
C ILE A 127 -0.67 9.20 -2.60
N ALA A 128 -0.50 8.20 -3.44
CA ALA A 128 -0.56 6.79 -3.09
C ALA A 128 0.68 6.06 -3.61
N GLY A 129 0.93 4.88 -3.08
CA GLY A 129 2.04 4.07 -3.56
C GLY A 129 2.18 2.73 -2.89
N VAL A 130 3.17 2.00 -3.36
CA VAL A 130 3.49 0.66 -2.87
C VAL A 130 5.00 0.44 -2.83
N VAL A 131 5.46 -0.43 -1.92
CA VAL A 131 6.77 -1.08 -2.00
C VAL A 131 6.54 -2.58 -2.15
N TYR A 132 7.04 -3.18 -3.23
CA TYR A 132 6.83 -4.60 -3.49
C TYR A 132 7.71 -5.47 -2.60
N LEU A 133 7.12 -6.52 -2.02
CA LEU A 133 7.76 -7.38 -1.03
C LEU A 133 7.71 -8.88 -1.39
N THR A 134 7.37 -9.25 -2.62
CA THR A 134 7.46 -10.64 -3.07
C THR A 134 8.70 -10.81 -3.93
N PRO A 135 9.69 -11.64 -3.50
CA PRO A 135 10.80 -12.02 -4.34
C PRO A 135 10.31 -12.77 -5.59
N ASP A 136 11.04 -12.66 -6.69
CA ASP A 136 10.78 -13.39 -7.94
C ASP A 136 9.35 -13.23 -8.48
N ALA A 137 8.72 -12.10 -8.16
CA ALA A 137 7.37 -11.78 -8.65
C ALA A 137 7.34 -11.62 -10.18
N PRO A 138 6.22 -12.00 -10.84
CA PRO A 138 6.04 -11.71 -12.26
C PRO A 138 6.14 -10.19 -12.51
N PRO A 139 7.01 -9.72 -13.41
CA PRO A 139 7.21 -8.27 -13.62
C PRO A 139 5.92 -7.53 -14.02
N ASN A 140 5.02 -8.20 -14.74
CA ASN A 140 3.73 -7.64 -15.18
C ASN A 140 2.70 -7.51 -14.05
N ALA A 141 2.93 -8.11 -12.88
CA ALA A 141 2.03 -8.02 -11.72
C ALA A 141 2.32 -6.79 -10.81
N GLY A 142 2.66 -5.67 -11.41
CA GLY A 142 3.00 -4.45 -10.74
C GLY A 142 1.83 -3.48 -10.50
N THR A 143 1.98 -2.23 -10.94
CA THR A 143 0.96 -1.18 -10.82
C THR A 143 0.76 -0.50 -12.18
N SER A 144 -0.49 -0.46 -12.63
CA SER A 144 -0.91 0.27 -13.84
C SER A 144 -1.45 1.64 -13.46
N ILE A 145 -1.00 2.69 -14.13
CA ILE A 145 -1.40 4.08 -13.87
C ILE A 145 -1.82 4.72 -15.19
N LEU A 146 -3.05 5.24 -15.24
CA LEU A 146 -3.61 5.87 -16.42
C LEU A 146 -3.31 7.38 -16.43
N TYR A 147 -2.69 7.82 -17.49
CA TYR A 147 -2.51 9.23 -17.86
C TYR A 147 -3.58 9.58 -18.89
N ALA A 148 -4.76 9.96 -18.40
CA ALA A 148 -5.95 10.17 -19.24
C ALA A 148 -5.73 11.29 -20.27
N GLU A 149 -5.03 12.35 -19.89
CA GLU A 149 -4.67 13.48 -20.75
C GLU A 149 -3.79 13.09 -21.93
N GLU A 150 -3.02 12.01 -21.81
CA GLU A 150 -2.14 11.48 -22.85
C GLU A 150 -2.68 10.19 -23.48
N ASN A 151 -3.84 9.72 -23.01
CA ASN A 151 -4.40 8.42 -23.36
C ASN A 151 -3.36 7.26 -23.23
N ARG A 152 -2.55 7.30 -22.17
CA ARG A 152 -1.42 6.39 -21.94
C ARG A 152 -1.54 5.66 -20.60
N ILE A 153 -1.29 4.36 -20.60
CA ILE A 153 -1.14 3.56 -19.39
C ILE A 153 0.34 3.29 -19.18
N VAL A 154 0.84 3.62 -18.00
CA VAL A 154 2.18 3.27 -17.55
C VAL A 154 2.06 2.06 -16.62
N ASN A 155 2.73 0.96 -16.98
CA ASN A 155 2.83 -0.21 -16.13
C ASN A 155 4.20 -0.18 -15.44
N VAL A 156 4.20 -0.05 -14.12
CA VAL A 156 5.42 -0.15 -13.32
C VAL A 156 5.58 -1.60 -12.87
N GLU A 157 6.71 -2.19 -13.22
CA GLU A 157 6.99 -3.60 -12.93
C GLU A 157 7.01 -3.90 -11.42
N ASN A 158 6.50 -5.08 -11.06
CA ASN A 158 6.71 -5.65 -9.74
C ASN A 158 8.16 -6.13 -9.63
N LYS A 159 8.97 -5.35 -8.95
CA LYS A 159 10.35 -5.70 -8.62
C LYS A 159 10.54 -5.66 -7.12
N TYR A 160 11.08 -6.73 -6.56
CA TYR A 160 11.33 -6.83 -5.14
C TYR A 160 12.05 -5.60 -4.60
N ASN A 161 11.56 -5.04 -3.49
CA ASN A 161 12.09 -3.84 -2.83
C ASN A 161 12.06 -2.56 -3.70
N ARG A 162 11.16 -2.48 -4.69
CA ARG A 162 10.90 -1.27 -5.47
C ARG A 162 9.75 -0.49 -4.84
N LEU A 163 10.01 0.79 -4.54
CA LEU A 163 8.97 1.77 -4.22
C LEU A 163 8.43 2.39 -5.51
N VAL A 164 7.12 2.51 -5.57
CA VAL A 164 6.39 3.27 -6.58
C VAL A 164 5.45 4.22 -5.88
N ALA A 165 5.57 5.53 -6.14
CA ALA A 165 4.60 6.52 -5.68
C ALA A 165 4.06 7.31 -6.87
N TYR A 166 2.78 7.69 -6.80
CA TYR A 166 2.05 8.38 -7.86
C TYR A 166 0.98 9.30 -7.28
N ASN A 167 0.46 10.19 -8.11
CA ASN A 167 -0.70 11.01 -7.74
C ASN A 167 -1.90 10.09 -7.51
N GLY A 168 -2.42 10.04 -6.28
CA GLY A 168 -3.52 9.17 -5.87
C GLY A 168 -4.84 9.46 -6.60
N HIS A 169 -5.03 10.69 -7.10
CA HIS A 169 -6.19 11.05 -7.92
C HIS A 169 -6.08 10.55 -9.37
N ARG A 170 -4.95 9.98 -9.79
CA ARG A 170 -4.88 9.29 -11.08
C ARG A 170 -5.57 7.93 -10.97
N ILE A 171 -6.26 7.57 -12.03
CA ILE A 171 -6.84 6.24 -12.17
C ILE A 171 -5.70 5.22 -12.21
N HIS A 172 -5.71 4.27 -11.30
CA HIS A 172 -4.67 3.26 -11.18
C HIS A 172 -5.24 1.91 -10.73
N ALA A 173 -4.46 0.87 -10.90
CA ALA A 173 -4.82 -0.49 -10.49
C ALA A 173 -3.59 -1.32 -10.17
N LEU A 174 -3.76 -2.38 -9.38
CA LEU A 174 -2.81 -3.48 -9.46
C LEU A 174 -2.92 -4.11 -10.86
N SER A 175 -1.78 -4.34 -11.52
CA SER A 175 -1.79 -4.85 -12.90
C SER A 175 -2.26 -6.29 -12.96
N ASP A 176 -1.79 -7.12 -12.02
CA ASP A 176 -2.17 -8.52 -11.88
C ASP A 176 -1.95 -9.03 -10.44
N ALA A 177 -2.59 -10.15 -10.09
CA ALA A 177 -2.37 -10.89 -8.87
C ALA A 177 -1.83 -12.28 -9.20
N PHE A 178 -1.06 -12.86 -8.31
CA PHE A 178 -0.39 -14.14 -8.54
C PHE A 178 -0.20 -14.89 -7.22
N GLY A 179 0.18 -16.15 -7.33
CA GLY A 179 0.41 -17.03 -6.19
C GLY A 179 -0.88 -17.45 -5.50
N THR A 180 -0.80 -18.44 -4.63
CA THR A 180 -1.97 -19.07 -4.00
C THR A 180 -1.97 -18.93 -2.47
N THR A 181 -0.85 -18.50 -1.89
CA THR A 181 -0.67 -18.30 -0.44
C THR A 181 -0.18 -16.88 -0.15
N ARG A 182 -0.13 -16.49 1.12
CA ARG A 182 0.41 -15.19 1.54
C ARG A 182 1.90 -15.04 1.20
N GLU A 183 2.63 -16.14 1.27
CA GLU A 183 4.07 -16.19 0.97
C GLU A 183 4.36 -16.06 -0.52
N THR A 184 3.51 -16.61 -1.35
CA THR A 184 3.70 -16.63 -2.81
C THR A 184 2.90 -15.57 -3.54
N GLY A 185 1.94 -14.94 -2.88
CA GLY A 185 1.10 -13.88 -3.44
C GLY A 185 1.80 -12.54 -3.60
N ARG A 186 1.12 -11.61 -4.24
CA ARG A 186 1.58 -10.23 -4.38
C ARG A 186 1.48 -9.51 -3.04
N LEU A 187 2.57 -9.53 -2.27
CA LEU A 187 2.71 -8.78 -1.04
C LEU A 187 3.30 -7.40 -1.32
N ALA A 188 2.69 -6.37 -0.74
CA ALA A 188 3.18 -5.00 -0.84
C ALA A 188 2.98 -4.24 0.49
N TYR A 189 3.90 -3.33 0.79
CA TYR A 189 3.71 -2.23 1.73
C TYR A 189 3.01 -1.11 0.96
N THR A 190 1.71 -0.92 1.19
CA THR A 190 0.89 0.08 0.51
C THR A 190 0.75 1.30 1.41
N PHE A 191 0.89 2.49 0.86
CA PHE A 191 0.81 3.72 1.63
C PHE A 191 -0.02 4.79 0.94
N PHE A 192 -0.59 5.67 1.75
CA PHE A 192 -1.38 6.82 1.34
C PHE A 192 -0.91 8.04 2.13
N ILE A 193 -0.65 9.14 1.43
CA ILE A 193 -0.40 10.44 2.03
C ILE A 193 -1.67 11.26 1.86
N HIS A 194 -2.21 11.74 2.96
CA HIS A 194 -3.45 12.49 2.98
C HIS A 194 -3.40 13.59 4.03
N SER A 195 -4.25 14.60 3.89
CA SER A 195 -4.40 15.64 4.90
C SER A 195 -4.91 15.04 6.21
N ALA A 196 -4.37 15.49 7.33
CA ALA A 196 -4.88 15.10 8.64
C ALA A 196 -6.33 15.59 8.89
N LEU A 197 -6.78 16.55 8.09
CA LEU A 197 -8.16 17.07 8.13
C LEU A 197 -9.14 16.25 7.29
N ASP A 198 -8.64 15.40 6.37
CA ASP A 198 -9.49 14.49 5.63
C ASP A 198 -9.88 13.33 6.57
N PRO A 199 -11.14 13.23 6.97
CA PRO A 199 -11.56 12.09 7.75
C PRO A 199 -11.45 10.86 6.85
N LEU A 200 -10.35 10.14 6.99
CA LEU A 200 -10.23 8.83 6.39
C LEU A 200 -11.37 7.99 6.98
N HIS A 201 -12.35 7.66 6.15
CA HIS A 201 -13.39 6.71 6.50
C HIS A 201 -12.76 5.32 6.66
N TYR A 202 -12.03 5.15 7.75
CA TYR A 202 -11.58 3.85 8.24
C TYR A 202 -12.64 3.34 9.21
N ASP A 203 -13.66 2.74 8.67
CA ASP A 203 -14.52 1.82 9.40
C ASP A 203 -14.23 0.37 8.98
#